data_395604108e599c62ad5c13f02f8e62c3
#
_entry.id   395604108e599c62ad5c13f02f8e62c3
#
_cell.length_a   1.000
_cell.length_b   1.000
_cell.length_c   1.000
_cell.angle_alpha   90.00
_cell.angle_beta   90.00
_cell.angle_gamma   90.00
#
_symmetry.space_group_name_H-M   'P 1'
#
loop_
_entity.id
_entity.type
_entity.pdbx_description
1 polymer ?
#
loop_
_entity_poly.entity_id
_entity_poly.type
_entity_poly.pdbx_seq_one_letter_code
_entity_poly.pdbx_strand_id
1 'polypeptide(L)'
;SFASPLELTIHRTIWTALLLLITTSYYSKWDEFKKVIKKKLNLLILLITGLLVSLNWFTWLYAVKTNNLLDSALGYYIFPILSVFLGIIFLNEKYNRNKIISVFLVILALVYFLLKLGKIPWIGVTVALTFSLYGLIRKKVKVSSDIGLLIETLILSPIALLLFIFLVQNNLNIFSLDEPVLSFYLFWAGLMTLIPLFWYTKGFGLIG
;
A
#
# COMPACT_ATOMS: atom_id res chain seq x y z
N SER A 1 10.94 -11.02 -20.44
CA SER A 1 10.06 -9.84 -20.31
C SER A 1 9.67 -9.70 -18.86
N PHE A 2 9.51 -8.47 -18.35
CA PHE A 2 9.05 -8.25 -16.97
C PHE A 2 7.53 -8.30 -16.93
N ALA A 3 6.98 -8.84 -15.83
CA ALA A 3 5.54 -8.85 -15.56
C ALA A 3 4.93 -7.44 -15.65
N SER A 4 3.67 -7.36 -16.08
CA SER A 4 2.97 -6.09 -16.13
C SER A 4 2.76 -5.53 -14.71
N PRO A 5 2.68 -4.19 -14.50
CA PRO A 5 2.34 -3.62 -13.20
C PRO A 5 1.03 -4.16 -12.64
N LEU A 6 0.06 -4.42 -13.53
CA LEU A 6 -1.21 -5.01 -13.15
C LEU A 6 -1.04 -6.44 -12.63
N GLU A 7 -0.32 -7.29 -13.36
CA GLU A 7 -0.07 -8.68 -12.96
C GLU A 7 0.68 -8.78 -11.63
N LEU A 8 1.74 -7.95 -11.46
CA LEU A 8 2.45 -7.86 -10.17
C LEU A 8 1.53 -7.44 -9.03
N THR A 9 0.64 -6.46 -9.25
CA THR A 9 -0.31 -6.02 -8.22
C THR A 9 -1.31 -7.12 -7.87
N ILE A 10 -1.79 -7.86 -8.85
CA ILE A 10 -2.66 -9.03 -8.67
C ILE A 10 -1.98 -10.08 -7.80
N HIS A 11 -0.76 -10.50 -8.17
CA HIS A 11 -0.01 -11.50 -7.41
C HIS A 11 0.30 -11.03 -5.99
N ARG A 12 0.71 -9.77 -5.81
CA ARG A 12 0.91 -9.19 -4.47
C ARG A 12 -0.35 -9.31 -3.60
N THR A 13 -1.51 -9.00 -4.15
CA THR A 13 -2.79 -9.09 -3.43
C THR A 13 -3.13 -10.53 -3.05
N ILE A 14 -3.07 -11.45 -4.01
CA ILE A 14 -3.45 -12.86 -3.81
C ILE A 14 -2.49 -13.55 -2.82
N TRP A 15 -1.18 -13.44 -3.06
CA TRP A 15 -0.19 -14.10 -2.20
C TRP A 15 -0.15 -13.52 -0.79
N THR A 16 -0.34 -12.20 -0.64
CA THR A 16 -0.46 -11.58 0.68
C THR A 16 -1.70 -12.09 1.41
N ALA A 17 -2.85 -12.22 0.73
CA ALA A 17 -4.06 -12.79 1.33
C ALA A 17 -3.84 -14.24 1.81
N LEU A 18 -3.23 -15.08 0.99
CA LEU A 18 -2.94 -16.48 1.34
C LEU A 18 -2.00 -16.59 2.55
N LEU A 19 -0.91 -15.82 2.55
CA LEU A 19 0.03 -15.79 3.67
C LEU A 19 -0.64 -15.32 4.97
N LEU A 20 -1.50 -14.31 4.89
CA LEU A 20 -2.24 -13.81 6.05
C LEU A 20 -3.32 -14.78 6.52
N LEU A 21 -3.96 -15.55 5.65
CA LEU A 21 -4.86 -16.64 6.02
C LEU A 21 -4.11 -17.72 6.81
N ILE A 22 -2.92 -18.12 6.35
CA ILE A 22 -2.08 -19.09 7.04
C ILE A 22 -1.67 -18.57 8.42
N THR A 23 -1.17 -17.33 8.52
CA THR A 23 -0.74 -16.76 9.81
C THR A 23 -1.93 -16.56 10.76
N THR A 24 -3.09 -16.12 10.27
CA THR A 24 -4.31 -15.97 11.07
C THR A 24 -4.78 -17.32 11.62
N SER A 25 -4.70 -18.37 10.82
CA SER A 25 -5.01 -19.75 11.26
C SER A 25 -4.02 -20.25 12.29
N TYR A 26 -2.72 -20.04 12.06
CA TYR A 26 -1.66 -20.47 12.96
C TYR A 26 -1.77 -19.81 14.35
N TYR A 27 -2.06 -18.48 14.37
CA TYR A 27 -2.23 -17.72 15.62
C TYR A 27 -3.66 -17.72 16.17
N SER A 28 -4.57 -18.50 15.58
CA SER A 28 -5.98 -18.64 15.99
C SER A 28 -6.74 -17.31 16.14
N LYS A 29 -6.47 -16.31 15.27
CA LYS A 29 -7.04 -14.96 15.33
C LYS A 29 -8.40 -14.81 14.64
N TRP A 30 -9.10 -15.91 14.37
CA TRP A 30 -10.40 -15.92 13.68
C TRP A 30 -11.51 -15.17 14.43
N ASP A 31 -11.44 -15.12 15.78
CA ASP A 31 -12.45 -14.40 16.56
C ASP A 31 -12.32 -12.89 16.39
N GLU A 32 -11.10 -12.37 16.27
CA GLU A 32 -10.86 -10.95 15.95
C GLU A 32 -11.36 -10.64 14.54
N PHE A 33 -11.01 -11.48 13.56
CA PHE A 33 -11.49 -11.37 12.19
C PHE A 33 -13.03 -11.29 12.15
N LYS A 34 -13.73 -12.24 12.80
CA LYS A 34 -15.20 -12.26 12.86
C LYS A 34 -15.79 -11.02 13.50
N LYS A 35 -15.16 -10.48 14.55
CA LYS A 35 -15.61 -9.24 15.21
C LYS A 35 -15.51 -8.03 14.27
N VAL A 36 -14.46 -7.97 13.45
CA VAL A 36 -14.23 -6.87 12.51
C VAL A 36 -15.24 -6.91 11.36
N ILE A 37 -15.45 -8.07 10.74
CA ILE A 37 -16.35 -8.20 9.58
C ILE A 37 -17.84 -7.99 9.93
N LYS A 38 -18.25 -8.21 11.19
CA LYS A 38 -19.61 -7.92 11.65
C LYS A 38 -19.95 -6.43 11.61
N LYS A 39 -18.96 -5.54 11.61
CA LYS A 39 -19.17 -4.10 11.58
C LYS A 39 -19.07 -3.58 10.16
N LYS A 40 -20.19 -3.28 9.50
CA LYS A 40 -20.26 -2.78 8.12
C LYS A 40 -19.36 -1.56 7.88
N LEU A 41 -19.26 -0.66 8.86
CA LEU A 41 -18.39 0.51 8.78
C LEU A 41 -16.91 0.13 8.67
N ASN A 42 -16.45 -0.88 9.44
CA ASN A 42 -15.07 -1.36 9.34
C ASN A 42 -14.79 -1.94 7.96
N LEU A 43 -15.73 -2.73 7.40
CA LEU A 43 -15.58 -3.27 6.04
C LEU A 43 -15.48 -2.18 4.99
N LEU A 44 -16.32 -1.14 5.07
CA LEU A 44 -16.27 -0.01 4.13
C LEU A 44 -14.92 0.72 4.23
N ILE A 45 -14.45 0.97 5.45
CA ILE A 45 -13.18 1.64 5.67
C ILE A 45 -12.02 0.78 5.15
N LEU A 46 -12.03 -0.53 5.44
CA LEU A 46 -10.98 -1.45 4.95
C LEU A 46 -11.05 -1.67 3.45
N LEU A 47 -12.22 -1.56 2.82
CA LEU A 47 -12.32 -1.52 1.35
C LEU A 47 -11.61 -0.26 0.80
N ILE A 48 -11.89 0.91 1.37
CA ILE A 48 -11.26 2.17 0.93
C ILE A 48 -9.74 2.11 1.12
N THR A 49 -9.26 1.63 2.27
CA THR A 49 -7.83 1.50 2.52
C THR A 49 -7.17 0.47 1.62
N GLY A 50 -7.83 -0.65 1.35
CA GLY A 50 -7.38 -1.65 0.39
C GLY A 50 -7.25 -1.08 -1.03
N LEU A 51 -8.23 -0.30 -1.49
CA LEU A 51 -8.16 0.38 -2.79
C LEU A 51 -7.01 1.40 -2.84
N LEU A 52 -6.82 2.18 -1.79
CA LEU A 52 -5.72 3.16 -1.71
C LEU A 52 -4.35 2.49 -1.78
N VAL A 53 -4.14 1.40 -1.04
CA VAL A 53 -2.85 0.70 -1.05
C VAL A 53 -2.61 -0.03 -2.38
N SER A 54 -3.64 -0.59 -3.00
CA SER A 54 -3.53 -1.21 -4.32
C SER A 54 -3.22 -0.20 -5.42
N LEU A 55 -3.86 0.97 -5.38
CA LEU A 55 -3.55 2.08 -6.30
C LEU A 55 -2.11 2.57 -6.09
N ASN A 56 -1.65 2.65 -4.85
CA ASN A 56 -0.26 3.00 -4.53
C ASN A 56 0.73 1.99 -5.15
N TRP A 57 0.50 0.70 -4.96
CA TRP A 57 1.35 -0.36 -5.52
C TRP A 57 1.37 -0.33 -7.04
N PHE A 58 0.20 -0.20 -7.67
CA PHE A 58 0.10 -0.12 -9.11
C PHE A 58 0.87 1.09 -9.65
N THR A 59 0.70 2.27 -9.04
CA THR A 59 1.37 3.50 -9.46
C THR A 59 2.89 3.38 -9.33
N TRP A 60 3.37 2.78 -8.26
CA TRP A 60 4.81 2.54 -8.06
C TRP A 60 5.37 1.57 -9.10
N LEU A 61 4.69 0.44 -9.35
CA LEU A 61 5.09 -0.54 -10.36
C LEU A 61 5.03 0.04 -11.78
N TYR A 62 4.04 0.90 -12.04
CA TYR A 62 3.95 1.65 -13.29
C TYR A 62 5.16 2.57 -13.46
N ALA A 63 5.58 3.27 -12.42
CA ALA A 63 6.78 4.11 -12.45
C ALA A 63 8.05 3.30 -12.75
N VAL A 64 8.20 2.12 -12.16
CA VAL A 64 9.31 1.20 -12.45
C VAL A 64 9.31 0.81 -13.93
N LYS A 65 8.16 0.38 -14.45
CA LYS A 65 8.03 -0.08 -15.84
C LYS A 65 8.27 1.03 -16.87
N THR A 66 7.91 2.27 -16.54
CA THR A 66 8.04 3.44 -17.44
C THR A 66 9.33 4.22 -17.23
N ASN A 67 10.30 3.69 -16.47
CA ASN A 67 11.56 4.36 -16.13
C ASN A 67 11.39 5.71 -15.43
N ASN A 68 10.28 5.90 -14.68
CA ASN A 68 9.98 7.08 -13.88
C ASN A 68 10.26 6.89 -12.38
N LEU A 69 11.31 6.09 -12.04
CA LEU A 69 11.67 5.79 -10.65
C LEU A 69 11.93 7.02 -9.81
N LEU A 70 12.58 8.04 -10.39
CA LEU A 70 12.88 9.28 -9.70
C LEU A 70 11.59 10.01 -9.29
N ASP A 71 10.60 10.02 -10.18
CA ASP A 71 9.29 10.63 -9.91
C ASP A 71 8.58 9.90 -8.76
N SER A 72 8.54 8.57 -8.76
CA SER A 72 7.93 7.81 -7.67
C SER A 72 8.70 7.95 -6.36
N ALA A 73 10.03 8.01 -6.41
CA ALA A 73 10.87 8.21 -5.22
C ALA A 73 10.56 9.54 -4.51
N LEU A 74 10.24 10.60 -5.26
CA LEU A 74 9.78 11.87 -4.70
C LEU A 74 8.53 11.72 -3.85
N GLY A 75 7.64 10.79 -4.19
CA GLY A 75 6.47 10.48 -3.40
C GLY A 75 6.81 10.10 -1.96
N TYR A 76 7.90 9.38 -1.74
CA TYR A 76 8.35 9.01 -0.40
C TYR A 76 8.93 10.19 0.40
N TYR A 77 9.39 11.25 -0.26
CA TYR A 77 9.78 12.51 0.40
C TYR A 77 8.57 13.40 0.69
N ILE A 78 7.56 13.40 -0.19
CA ILE A 78 6.31 14.15 0.00
C ILE A 78 5.42 13.48 1.07
N PHE A 79 5.39 12.15 1.11
CA PHE A 79 4.55 11.36 2.01
C PHE A 79 4.65 11.76 3.50
N PRO A 80 5.84 11.90 4.13
CA PRO A 80 5.93 12.28 5.54
C PRO A 80 5.32 13.65 5.82
N ILE A 81 5.47 14.62 4.90
CA ILE A 81 4.90 15.97 5.04
C ILE A 81 3.38 15.89 5.04
N LEU A 82 2.81 15.20 4.05
CA LEU A 82 1.37 15.01 3.96
C LEU A 82 0.83 14.24 5.17
N SER A 83 1.55 13.22 5.65
CA SER A 83 1.15 12.45 6.82
C SER A 83 1.11 13.31 8.09
N VAL A 84 2.11 14.18 8.32
CA VAL A 84 2.12 15.10 9.45
C VAL A 84 0.98 16.12 9.32
N PHE A 85 0.79 16.70 8.14
CA PHE A 85 -0.27 17.66 7.88
C PHE A 85 -1.67 17.05 8.11
N LEU A 86 -1.92 15.86 7.57
CA LEU A 86 -3.17 15.13 7.78
C LEU A 86 -3.37 14.71 9.24
N GLY A 87 -2.29 14.31 9.93
CA GLY A 87 -2.32 13.97 11.36
C GLY A 87 -2.72 15.16 12.23
N ILE A 88 -2.17 16.34 11.96
CA ILE A 88 -2.53 17.57 12.69
C ILE A 88 -4.01 17.93 12.46
N ILE A 89 -4.46 17.94 11.19
CA ILE A 89 -5.82 18.40 10.85
C ILE A 89 -6.90 17.38 11.29
N PHE A 90 -6.69 16.10 11.02
CA PHE A 90 -7.76 15.09 11.16
C PHE A 90 -7.65 14.24 12.41
N LEU A 91 -6.48 14.18 13.06
CA LEU A 91 -6.25 13.40 14.27
C LEU A 91 -5.97 14.27 15.50
N ASN A 92 -5.95 15.61 15.33
CA ASN A 92 -5.61 16.57 16.38
C ASN A 92 -4.26 16.25 17.07
N GLU A 93 -3.29 15.75 16.29
CA GLU A 93 -1.96 15.45 16.81
C GLU A 93 -1.25 16.70 17.28
N LYS A 94 -0.65 16.64 18.46
CA LYS A 94 0.18 17.73 18.97
C LYS A 94 1.45 17.85 18.14
N TYR A 95 1.75 19.06 17.73
CA TYR A 95 3.02 19.37 17.07
C TYR A 95 3.98 20.05 18.06
N ASN A 96 5.27 19.82 17.88
CA ASN A 96 6.31 20.50 18.59
C ASN A 96 7.17 21.31 17.60
N ARG A 97 7.99 22.23 18.13
CA ARG A 97 8.84 23.10 17.33
C ARG A 97 9.76 22.31 16.38
N ASN A 98 10.31 21.18 16.82
CA ASN A 98 11.20 20.36 16.01
C ASN A 98 10.48 19.70 14.82
N LYS A 99 9.24 19.22 15.01
CA LYS A 99 8.41 18.71 13.91
C LYS A 99 8.16 19.79 12.85
N ILE A 100 7.84 21.02 13.27
CA ILE A 100 7.59 22.13 12.34
C ILE A 100 8.86 22.45 11.54
N ILE A 101 10.01 22.57 12.21
CA ILE A 101 11.30 22.85 11.54
C ILE A 101 11.63 21.74 10.54
N SER A 102 11.47 20.45 10.92
CA SER A 102 11.73 19.33 10.02
C SER A 102 10.84 19.38 8.77
N VAL A 103 9.52 19.61 8.94
CA VAL A 103 8.59 19.74 7.83
C VAL A 103 8.97 20.91 6.93
N PHE A 104 9.32 22.06 7.49
CA PHE A 104 9.73 23.24 6.74
C PHE A 104 10.99 22.98 5.90
N LEU A 105 12.01 22.33 6.47
CA LEU A 105 13.23 21.98 5.74
C LEU A 105 12.96 21.04 4.57
N VAL A 106 12.08 20.05 4.76
CA VAL A 106 11.71 19.12 3.68
C VAL A 106 10.89 19.83 2.60
N ILE A 107 9.99 20.77 2.97
CA ILE A 107 9.27 21.60 2.00
C ILE A 107 10.26 22.44 1.16
N LEU A 108 11.24 23.07 1.77
CA LEU A 108 12.27 23.84 1.05
C LEU A 108 13.04 22.94 0.06
N ALA A 109 13.45 21.75 0.49
CA ALA A 109 14.14 20.80 -0.37
C ALA A 109 13.27 20.36 -1.55
N LEU A 110 11.98 20.10 -1.32
CA LEU A 110 11.02 19.74 -2.38
C LEU A 110 10.80 20.89 -3.37
N VAL A 111 10.60 22.12 -2.88
CA VAL A 111 10.46 23.30 -3.74
C VAL A 111 11.68 23.46 -4.63
N TYR A 112 12.88 23.40 -4.05
CA TYR A 112 14.14 23.47 -4.81
C TYR A 112 14.20 22.37 -5.89
N PHE A 113 13.84 21.13 -5.53
CA PHE A 113 13.84 20.02 -6.46
C PHE A 113 12.82 20.21 -7.60
N LEU A 114 11.58 20.64 -7.28
CA LEU A 114 10.53 20.90 -8.28
C LEU A 114 10.93 21.99 -9.27
N LEU A 115 11.57 23.06 -8.79
CA LEU A 115 12.10 24.12 -9.65
C LEU A 115 13.17 23.58 -10.62
N LYS A 116 14.02 22.65 -10.17
CA LYS A 116 15.02 22.00 -11.03
C LYS A 116 14.41 21.00 -12.01
N LEU A 117 13.36 20.29 -11.61
CA LEU A 117 12.69 19.29 -12.44
C LEU A 117 11.89 19.91 -13.58
N GLY A 118 11.36 21.11 -13.37
CA GLY A 118 10.58 21.86 -14.38
C GLY A 118 9.23 21.26 -14.74
N LYS A 119 8.80 20.21 -14.03
CA LYS A 119 7.50 19.53 -14.23
C LYS A 119 6.94 19.02 -12.91
N ILE A 120 5.62 18.87 -12.84
CA ILE A 120 4.96 18.29 -11.68
C ILE A 120 5.14 16.76 -11.71
N PRO A 121 5.72 16.14 -10.65
CA PRO A 121 5.90 14.70 -10.54
C PRO A 121 4.58 14.02 -10.15
N TRP A 122 3.64 13.89 -11.09
CA TRP A 122 2.28 13.39 -10.80
C TRP A 122 2.27 11.99 -10.21
N ILE A 123 3.23 11.12 -10.63
CA ILE A 123 3.39 9.77 -10.07
C ILE A 123 3.75 9.86 -8.57
N GLY A 124 4.75 10.70 -8.24
CA GLY A 124 5.17 10.91 -6.86
C GLY A 124 4.06 11.52 -5.99
N VAL A 125 3.32 12.48 -6.53
CA VAL A 125 2.15 13.06 -5.85
C VAL A 125 1.09 12.00 -5.58
N THR A 126 0.79 11.15 -6.56
CA THR A 126 -0.19 10.05 -6.39
C THR A 126 0.26 9.03 -5.35
N VAL A 127 1.55 8.62 -5.38
CA VAL A 127 2.12 7.71 -4.37
C VAL A 127 2.02 8.33 -2.97
N ALA A 128 2.39 9.60 -2.82
CA ALA A 128 2.35 10.30 -1.54
C ALA A 128 0.92 10.44 -1.00
N LEU A 129 -0.03 10.87 -1.82
CA LEU A 129 -1.43 11.06 -1.42
C LEU A 129 -2.08 9.74 -1.02
N THR A 130 -1.97 8.71 -1.86
CA THR A 130 -2.60 7.42 -1.60
C THR A 130 -2.07 6.79 -0.33
N PHE A 131 -0.77 6.84 -0.08
CA PHE A 131 -0.19 6.25 1.11
C PHE A 131 -0.42 7.08 2.38
N SER A 132 -0.45 8.41 2.28
CA SER A 132 -0.80 9.29 3.41
C SER A 132 -2.26 9.13 3.83
N LEU A 133 -3.18 9.06 2.86
CA LEU A 133 -4.60 8.80 3.14
C LEU A 133 -4.82 7.40 3.70
N TYR A 134 -4.13 6.38 3.16
CA TYR A 134 -4.12 5.04 3.71
C TYR A 134 -3.74 5.06 5.19
N GLY A 135 -2.60 5.67 5.54
CA GLY A 135 -2.13 5.77 6.92
C GLY A 135 -3.10 6.49 7.85
N LEU A 136 -3.64 7.64 7.40
CA LEU A 136 -4.62 8.42 8.16
C LEU A 136 -5.89 7.61 8.47
N ILE A 137 -6.46 6.98 7.46
CA ILE A 137 -7.72 6.23 7.60
C ILE A 137 -7.48 4.96 8.42
N ARG A 138 -6.37 4.28 8.19
CA ARG A 138 -5.98 3.07 8.90
C ARG A 138 -5.74 3.32 10.39
N LYS A 139 -5.19 4.49 10.76
CA LYS A 139 -5.02 4.91 12.16
C LYS A 139 -6.35 5.11 12.88
N LYS A 140 -7.41 5.52 12.17
CA LYS A 140 -8.76 5.70 12.77
C LYS A 140 -9.47 4.37 13.08
N VAL A 141 -9.07 3.27 12.45
CA VAL A 141 -9.69 1.96 12.64
C VAL A 141 -8.92 1.17 13.69
N LYS A 142 -9.57 0.89 14.82
CA LYS A 142 -8.99 0.07 15.90
C LYS A 142 -9.06 -1.42 15.53
N VAL A 143 -8.24 -1.84 14.57
CA VAL A 143 -8.12 -3.21 14.10
C VAL A 143 -6.63 -3.55 14.03
N SER A 144 -6.26 -4.73 14.49
CA SER A 144 -4.86 -5.19 14.42
C SER A 144 -4.33 -5.15 12.98
N SER A 145 -3.02 -4.99 12.84
CA SER A 145 -2.39 -4.80 11.53
C SER A 145 -2.61 -5.98 10.60
N ASP A 146 -2.42 -7.19 11.12
CA ASP A 146 -2.57 -8.45 10.39
C ASP A 146 -4.01 -8.70 9.94
N ILE A 147 -4.99 -8.57 10.85
CA ILE A 147 -6.41 -8.77 10.52
C ILE A 147 -6.92 -7.69 9.56
N GLY A 148 -6.48 -6.45 9.73
CA GLY A 148 -6.87 -5.41 8.79
C GLY A 148 -6.31 -5.64 7.39
N LEU A 149 -5.02 -5.99 7.25
CA LEU A 149 -4.40 -6.33 5.96
C LEU A 149 -5.05 -7.58 5.34
N LEU A 150 -5.40 -8.58 6.16
CA LEU A 150 -6.12 -9.75 5.68
C LEU A 150 -7.46 -9.37 5.06
N ILE A 151 -8.25 -8.55 5.74
CA ILE A 151 -9.57 -8.12 5.23
C ILE A 151 -9.42 -7.26 3.98
N GLU A 152 -8.47 -6.31 3.95
CA GLU A 152 -8.16 -5.49 2.78
C GLU A 152 -7.85 -6.36 1.56
N THR A 153 -6.95 -7.33 1.71
CA THR A 153 -6.55 -8.21 0.60
C THR A 153 -7.63 -9.21 0.23
N LEU A 154 -8.41 -9.75 1.19
CA LEU A 154 -9.53 -10.64 0.90
C LEU A 154 -10.68 -9.95 0.15
N ILE A 155 -10.99 -8.70 0.49
CA ILE A 155 -12.02 -7.92 -0.24
C ILE A 155 -11.59 -7.69 -1.70
N LEU A 156 -10.29 -7.47 -1.94
CA LEU A 156 -9.76 -7.23 -3.27
C LEU A 156 -9.45 -8.50 -4.06
N SER A 157 -9.28 -9.64 -3.39
CA SER A 157 -8.93 -10.92 -4.02
C SER A 157 -9.91 -11.36 -5.12
N PRO A 158 -11.24 -11.22 -5.00
CA PRO A 158 -12.15 -11.55 -6.09
C PRO A 158 -11.91 -10.73 -7.35
N ILE A 159 -11.65 -9.42 -7.18
CA ILE A 159 -11.34 -8.53 -8.30
C ILE A 159 -9.98 -8.91 -8.92
N ALA A 160 -8.99 -9.17 -8.08
CA ALA A 160 -7.67 -9.61 -8.51
C ALA A 160 -7.74 -10.93 -9.29
N LEU A 161 -8.53 -11.91 -8.84
CA LEU A 161 -8.74 -13.17 -9.54
C LEU A 161 -9.43 -12.98 -10.89
N LEU A 162 -10.47 -12.14 -10.98
CA LEU A 162 -11.13 -11.83 -12.24
C LEU A 162 -10.17 -11.17 -13.24
N LEU A 163 -9.37 -10.23 -12.77
CA LEU A 163 -8.33 -9.59 -13.59
C LEU A 163 -7.25 -10.59 -14.01
N PHE A 164 -6.86 -11.52 -13.16
CA PHE A 164 -5.90 -12.58 -13.50
C PHE A 164 -6.46 -13.49 -14.59
N ILE A 165 -7.69 -13.94 -14.46
CA ILE A 165 -8.37 -14.74 -15.49
C ILE A 165 -8.42 -13.99 -16.82
N PHE A 166 -8.73 -12.69 -16.79
CA PHE A 166 -8.70 -11.84 -17.98
C PHE A 166 -7.31 -11.80 -18.63
N LEU A 167 -6.24 -11.65 -17.84
CA LEU A 167 -4.86 -11.65 -18.37
C LEU A 167 -4.52 -13.00 -19.02
N VAL A 168 -4.89 -14.12 -18.38
CA VAL A 168 -4.66 -15.48 -18.90
C VAL A 168 -5.40 -15.70 -20.22
N GLN A 169 -6.66 -15.34 -20.29
CA GLN A 169 -7.49 -15.50 -21.52
C GLN A 169 -6.95 -14.69 -22.71
N ASN A 170 -6.27 -13.57 -22.44
CA ASN A 170 -5.71 -12.71 -23.48
C ASN A 170 -4.22 -12.96 -23.72
N ASN A 171 -3.61 -14.00 -23.14
CA ASN A 171 -2.17 -14.28 -23.20
C ASN A 171 -1.28 -13.09 -22.79
N LEU A 172 -1.74 -12.30 -21.81
CA LEU A 172 -1.06 -11.13 -21.26
C LEU A 172 -0.33 -11.41 -19.95
N ASN A 173 -0.50 -12.64 -19.40
CA ASN A 173 0.17 -13.07 -18.19
C ASN A 173 1.55 -13.62 -18.48
N ILE A 174 2.43 -13.54 -17.48
CA ILE A 174 3.78 -14.15 -17.51
C ILE A 174 3.85 -15.33 -16.53
N PHE A 175 2.94 -15.38 -15.55
CA PHE A 175 2.87 -16.50 -14.62
C PHE A 175 2.61 -17.79 -15.37
N SER A 176 3.58 -18.75 -15.29
CA SER A 176 3.50 -20.07 -15.91
C SER A 176 4.24 -21.08 -15.06
N LEU A 177 3.77 -22.30 -15.08
CA LEU A 177 4.48 -23.44 -14.44
C LEU A 177 5.75 -23.81 -15.22
N ASP A 178 5.85 -23.43 -16.50
CA ASP A 178 7.01 -23.65 -17.34
C ASP A 178 8.17 -22.67 -17.04
N GLU A 179 7.87 -21.57 -16.32
CA GLU A 179 8.83 -20.54 -15.91
C GLU A 179 8.91 -20.46 -14.37
N PRO A 180 9.45 -21.48 -13.69
CA PRO A 180 9.35 -21.61 -12.23
C PRO A 180 10.09 -20.48 -11.48
N VAL A 181 11.17 -19.97 -12.04
CA VAL A 181 11.95 -18.87 -11.44
C VAL A 181 11.12 -17.58 -11.42
N LEU A 182 10.45 -17.26 -12.52
CA LEU A 182 9.63 -16.06 -12.62
C LEU A 182 8.40 -16.17 -11.74
N SER A 183 7.75 -17.32 -11.71
CA SER A 183 6.63 -17.62 -10.84
C SER A 183 7.00 -17.54 -9.36
N PHE A 184 8.21 -17.95 -8.99
CA PHE A 184 8.75 -17.77 -7.65
C PHE A 184 8.91 -16.28 -7.29
N TYR A 185 9.39 -15.42 -8.20
CA TYR A 185 9.48 -13.98 -7.95
C TYR A 185 8.10 -13.34 -7.76
N LEU A 186 7.08 -13.79 -8.48
CA LEU A 186 5.70 -13.31 -8.31
C LEU A 186 5.13 -13.71 -6.94
N PHE A 187 5.40 -14.93 -6.46
CA PHE A 187 5.08 -15.33 -5.10
C PHE A 187 5.83 -14.49 -4.06
N TRP A 188 7.15 -14.30 -4.27
CA TRP A 188 8.01 -13.54 -3.37
C TRP A 188 7.56 -12.09 -3.23
N ALA A 189 6.98 -11.50 -4.30
CA ALA A 189 6.43 -10.15 -4.26
C ALA A 189 5.33 -9.99 -3.21
N GLY A 190 4.52 -11.02 -2.94
CA GLY A 190 3.54 -11.03 -1.84
C GLY A 190 4.20 -10.92 -0.46
N LEU A 191 5.24 -11.72 -0.22
CA LEU A 191 5.98 -11.72 1.04
C LEU A 191 6.68 -10.37 1.28
N MET A 192 7.35 -9.83 0.25
CA MET A 192 8.01 -8.52 0.30
C MET A 192 7.05 -7.36 0.50
N THR A 193 5.77 -7.56 0.21
CA THR A 193 4.70 -6.59 0.49
C THR A 193 4.23 -6.70 1.93
N LEU A 194 4.00 -7.92 2.41
CA LEU A 194 3.42 -8.19 3.72
C LEU A 194 4.28 -7.63 4.85
N ILE A 195 5.59 -7.89 4.84
CA ILE A 195 6.48 -7.55 5.94
C ILE A 195 6.54 -6.04 6.20
N PRO A 196 6.87 -5.18 5.21
CA PRO A 196 6.94 -3.73 5.44
C PRO A 196 5.59 -3.13 5.81
N LEU A 197 4.50 -3.58 5.16
CA LEU A 197 3.18 -3.02 5.40
C LEU A 197 2.64 -3.42 6.78
N PHE A 198 2.94 -4.63 7.24
CA PHE A 198 2.63 -5.07 8.60
C PHE A 198 3.34 -4.19 9.64
N TRP A 199 4.65 -3.95 9.48
CA TRP A 199 5.40 -3.09 10.40
C TRP A 199 4.93 -1.64 10.36
N TYR A 200 4.63 -1.11 9.17
CA TYR A 200 4.09 0.23 8.99
C TYR A 200 2.76 0.40 9.76
N THR A 201 1.80 -0.50 9.55
CA THR A 201 0.49 -0.41 10.22
C THR A 201 0.57 -0.71 11.71
N LYS A 202 1.49 -1.59 12.15
CA LYS A 202 1.75 -1.84 13.57
C LYS A 202 2.32 -0.61 14.27
N GLY A 203 3.15 0.17 13.58
CA GLY A 203 3.72 1.41 14.11
C GLY A 203 2.67 2.42 14.57
N PHE A 204 1.48 2.44 13.97
CA PHE A 204 0.39 3.33 14.38
C PHE A 204 -0.06 3.12 15.84
N GLY A 205 0.02 1.88 16.33
CA GLY A 205 -0.32 1.56 17.72
C GLY A 205 0.76 1.89 18.74
N LEU A 206 2.00 2.14 18.27
CA LEU A 206 3.15 2.40 19.14
C LEU A 206 3.47 3.90 19.29
N ILE A 207 3.13 4.71 18.28
CA ILE A 207 3.53 6.12 18.20
C ILE A 207 2.32 7.05 18.41
N GLY A 208 1.13 6.50 18.52
CA GLY A 208 -0.20 7.08 18.54
C GLY A 208 -0.55 8.14 19.52
#